data_7170ed7e42f53732abc9fba8131bbcfe
#
_entry.id   7170ed7e42f53732abc9fba8131bbcfe
#
_cell.length_a   1.000
_cell.length_b   1.000
_cell.length_c   1.000
_cell.angle_alpha   90.00
_cell.angle_beta   90.00
_cell.angle_gamma   90.00
#
_symmetry.space_group_name_H-M   'P 1'
#
loop_
_entity.id
_entity.type
_entity.pdbx_description
1 polymer ?
#
loop_
_entity_poly.entity_id
_entity_poly.type
_entity_poly.pdbx_seq_one_letter_code
_entity_poly.pdbx_strand_id
1 'polypeptide(L)'
;DRHDRDFCLGPTHEEVITNIAKQYLRSYKQLPINFYQIQTKFRDEIRPRFGVMRSREFIMKDAYSFHIDEKSLGETYQIMHQTYCNIFDRIGFNYRAVLADSGAIGGESSHEFHVLADSGEDAICFSDESDYAANIERAETLPQGKPKPAKQTLELVKTPGVKTINDVCNLLKIKPTNSIKTLIVEGDDDNLVALVLRGDHELNEVKASKIQGLKQPLQMAEEEKVQQRLGCSFGSIGVVNLDIPIIADYAAAFLSDFVCGANENDKHFVGVNWNRDTSKVTSSDLRNIVTGDPSPDGKGKLEIKRGIEVGHIFQLGTKYSDSMNANVIGEDGRAVNMNMGCYGIGVTRIVAASIEQNHDDKGIIFPEAIAPFHLVIVPINYNKSSRVKALADELYNDCLEQGIEVLLDDRKERAGVMFADSELLGIPHRLVISDTHADNGKIEYKSRKESDKVEVDFKVAVNFILEKLA
;
A
#
# COMPACT_ATOMS: atom_id res chain seq x y z
N ASP A 1 20.82 -29.28 5.20
CA ASP A 1 21.89 -29.17 6.20
C ASP A 1 22.86 -30.35 6.05
N ARG A 2 23.86 -30.45 6.94
CA ARG A 2 24.79 -31.56 6.95
C ARG A 2 24.18 -32.97 7.24
N HIS A 3 22.88 -33.01 7.45
CA HIS A 3 22.12 -34.27 7.69
C HIS A 3 21.10 -34.49 6.55
N ASP A 4 21.34 -33.88 5.38
CA ASP A 4 20.47 -33.96 4.20
C ASP A 4 18.99 -33.59 4.46
N ARG A 5 18.77 -32.61 5.39
CA ARG A 5 17.45 -32.06 5.65
C ARG A 5 17.30 -30.73 4.96
N ASP A 6 16.15 -30.53 4.33
CA ASP A 6 15.78 -29.26 3.73
C ASP A 6 15.47 -28.20 4.80
N PHE A 7 15.94 -26.97 4.56
CA PHE A 7 15.64 -25.80 5.37
C PHE A 7 15.09 -24.71 4.49
N CYS A 8 14.10 -23.98 5.01
CA CYS A 8 13.58 -22.78 4.38
C CYS A 8 13.98 -21.56 5.19
N LEU A 9 14.47 -20.51 4.49
CA LEU A 9 14.60 -19.19 5.11
C LEU A 9 13.21 -18.61 5.33
N GLY A 10 12.94 -18.08 6.53
CA GLY A 10 11.60 -17.66 6.93
C GLY A 10 11.10 -16.42 6.19
N PRO A 11 10.09 -16.53 5.31
CA PRO A 11 9.45 -15.37 4.66
C PRO A 11 8.47 -14.65 5.59
N THR A 12 7.92 -15.39 6.56
CA THR A 12 6.96 -14.96 7.58
C THR A 12 6.91 -16.00 8.70
N HIS A 13 6.34 -15.69 9.85
CA HIS A 13 6.41 -16.56 11.03
C HIS A 13 5.06 -16.91 11.67
N GLU A 14 3.93 -16.77 10.97
CA GLU A 14 2.60 -17.14 11.48
C GLU A 14 2.57 -18.60 11.97
N GLU A 15 3.10 -19.53 11.17
CA GLU A 15 3.12 -20.94 11.52
C GLU A 15 4.08 -21.23 12.69
N VAL A 16 5.25 -20.57 12.70
CA VAL A 16 6.24 -20.74 13.77
C VAL A 16 5.65 -20.29 15.12
N ILE A 17 5.05 -19.10 15.16
CA ILE A 17 4.51 -18.56 16.42
C ILE A 17 3.24 -19.32 16.86
N THR A 18 2.43 -19.80 15.92
CA THR A 18 1.28 -20.67 16.23
C THR A 18 1.73 -21.96 16.85
N ASN A 19 2.83 -22.56 16.36
CA ASN A 19 3.41 -23.76 16.97
C ASN A 19 3.94 -23.49 18.39
N ILE A 20 4.56 -22.35 18.63
CA ILE A 20 5.01 -21.91 19.98
C ILE A 20 3.77 -21.75 20.88
N ALA A 21 2.76 -21.01 20.43
CA ALA A 21 1.51 -20.80 21.17
C ALA A 21 0.86 -22.14 21.56
N LYS A 22 0.74 -23.07 20.60
CA LYS A 22 0.24 -24.42 20.83
C LYS A 22 1.01 -25.18 21.92
N GLN A 23 2.33 -24.99 22.03
CA GLN A 23 3.15 -25.68 23.02
C GLN A 23 3.02 -25.08 24.41
N TYR A 24 2.85 -23.78 24.55
CA TYR A 24 2.92 -23.07 25.84
C TYR A 24 1.56 -22.65 26.38
N LEU A 25 0.55 -22.41 25.52
CA LEU A 25 -0.79 -22.03 25.95
C LEU A 25 -1.68 -23.24 26.16
N ARG A 26 -2.34 -23.34 27.30
CA ARG A 26 -3.17 -24.49 27.70
C ARG A 26 -4.56 -24.11 28.15
N SER A 27 -4.74 -22.87 28.58
CA SER A 27 -5.99 -22.41 29.20
C SER A 27 -6.40 -21.03 28.69
N TYR A 28 -7.70 -20.80 28.55
CA TYR A 28 -8.28 -19.49 28.24
C TYR A 28 -7.80 -18.35 29.16
N LYS A 29 -7.40 -18.68 30.40
CA LYS A 29 -6.88 -17.72 31.37
C LYS A 29 -5.54 -17.09 30.98
N GLN A 30 -4.84 -17.68 30.00
CA GLN A 30 -3.59 -17.14 29.45
C GLN A 30 -3.84 -16.17 28.28
N LEU A 31 -5.09 -16.04 27.84
CA LEU A 31 -5.51 -15.19 26.73
C LEU A 31 -6.22 -13.93 27.24
N PRO A 32 -6.16 -12.78 26.53
CA PRO A 32 -5.36 -12.60 25.30
C PRO A 32 -3.87 -12.47 25.60
N ILE A 33 -3.04 -12.89 24.62
CA ILE A 33 -1.58 -12.71 24.69
C ILE A 33 -1.06 -12.21 23.34
N ASN A 34 -0.03 -11.37 23.36
CA ASN A 34 0.61 -10.84 22.14
C ASN A 34 2.11 -11.11 22.21
N PHE A 35 2.64 -11.89 21.27
CA PHE A 35 4.06 -12.12 21.06
C PHE A 35 4.58 -11.19 19.98
N TYR A 36 5.84 -10.74 20.08
CA TYR A 36 6.46 -9.96 19.01
C TYR A 36 7.93 -10.30 18.87
N GLN A 37 8.46 -9.98 17.72
CA GLN A 37 9.88 -10.04 17.42
C GLN A 37 10.29 -8.90 16.49
N ILE A 38 11.57 -8.58 16.48
CA ILE A 38 12.21 -7.75 15.46
C ILE A 38 13.30 -8.60 14.85
N GLN A 39 13.11 -9.04 13.62
CA GLN A 39 13.95 -10.06 13.01
C GLN A 39 14.00 -9.92 11.49
N THR A 40 15.06 -10.45 10.89
CA THR A 40 15.23 -10.56 9.45
C THR A 40 14.22 -11.54 8.85
N LYS A 41 13.61 -11.14 7.74
CA LYS A 41 12.79 -11.97 6.87
C LYS A 41 13.47 -12.13 5.52
N PHE A 42 13.19 -13.25 4.85
CA PHE A 42 13.71 -13.57 3.52
C PHE A 42 12.56 -13.86 2.57
N ARG A 43 12.45 -13.10 1.48
CA ARG A 43 11.44 -13.31 0.45
C ARG A 43 12.12 -13.38 -0.92
N ASP A 44 11.70 -14.31 -1.76
CA ASP A 44 12.22 -14.43 -3.13
C ASP A 44 11.63 -13.35 -4.04
N GLU A 45 12.05 -12.11 -3.78
CA GLU A 45 11.61 -10.95 -4.52
C GLU A 45 12.14 -11.01 -5.97
N ILE A 46 11.23 -11.07 -6.92
CA ILE A 46 11.56 -11.20 -8.36
C ILE A 46 12.23 -9.93 -8.88
N ARG A 47 11.84 -8.76 -8.38
CA ARG A 47 12.32 -7.44 -8.84
C ARG A 47 12.76 -6.56 -7.67
N PRO A 48 13.88 -6.87 -7.01
CA PRO A 48 14.44 -5.98 -6.00
C PRO A 48 14.74 -4.62 -6.60
N ARG A 49 14.36 -3.54 -5.90
CA ARG A 49 14.58 -2.16 -6.35
C ARG A 49 14.51 -1.17 -5.19
N PHE A 50 15.00 0.06 -5.43
CA PHE A 50 14.98 1.15 -4.45
C PHE A 50 15.67 0.80 -3.13
N GLY A 51 16.83 0.11 -3.20
CA GLY A 51 17.63 -0.24 -2.02
C GLY A 51 16.84 -1.08 -1.02
N VAL A 52 16.73 -0.59 0.21
CA VAL A 52 16.05 -1.29 1.31
C VAL A 52 14.51 -1.21 1.27
N MET A 53 13.95 -0.52 0.30
CA MET A 53 12.49 -0.44 0.15
C MET A 53 11.88 -1.76 -0.30
N ARG A 54 12.51 -2.43 -1.27
CA ARG A 54 12.09 -3.72 -1.81
C ARG A 54 13.29 -4.64 -2.04
N SER A 55 13.68 -5.34 -1.00
CA SER A 55 14.83 -6.25 -0.98
C SER A 55 14.41 -7.68 -0.63
N ARG A 56 15.29 -8.65 -0.92
CA ARG A 56 15.05 -10.06 -0.60
C ARG A 56 15.29 -10.39 0.88
N GLU A 57 16.08 -9.57 1.55
CA GLU A 57 16.38 -9.64 2.97
C GLU A 57 16.06 -8.29 3.61
N PHE A 58 15.25 -8.27 4.67
CA PHE A 58 14.80 -7.05 5.33
C PHE A 58 14.43 -7.31 6.79
N ILE A 59 14.50 -6.28 7.60
CA ILE A 59 14.11 -6.33 9.01
C ILE A 59 12.62 -5.98 9.12
N MET A 60 11.88 -6.84 9.81
CA MET A 60 10.48 -6.64 10.15
C MET A 60 10.29 -6.71 11.67
N LYS A 61 9.49 -5.81 12.22
CA LYS A 61 8.82 -6.02 13.49
C LYS A 61 7.50 -6.73 13.17
N ASP A 62 7.32 -7.90 13.67
CA ASP A 62 6.09 -8.68 13.53
C ASP A 62 5.59 -9.12 14.90
N ALA A 63 4.29 -8.92 15.13
CA ALA A 63 3.60 -9.30 16.34
C ALA A 63 2.38 -10.19 16.01
N TYR A 64 2.03 -11.03 16.96
CA TYR A 64 1.00 -12.06 16.79
C TYR A 64 0.20 -12.17 18.07
N SER A 65 -1.09 -11.92 18.00
CA SER A 65 -1.97 -12.04 19.16
C SER A 65 -2.83 -13.29 19.08
N PHE A 66 -3.12 -13.88 20.23
CA PHE A 66 -3.97 -15.05 20.38
C PHE A 66 -5.11 -14.75 21.34
N HIS A 67 -6.33 -15.18 20.99
CA HIS A 67 -7.57 -14.83 21.66
C HIS A 67 -8.49 -16.01 21.79
N ILE A 68 -9.39 -15.97 22.78
CA ILE A 68 -10.39 -16.99 22.98
C ILE A 68 -11.53 -16.88 21.94
N ASP A 69 -11.83 -15.67 21.48
CA ASP A 69 -12.92 -15.37 20.56
C ASP A 69 -12.61 -14.18 19.64
N GLU A 70 -13.47 -13.97 18.65
CA GLU A 70 -13.38 -12.87 17.67
C GLU A 70 -13.53 -11.48 18.30
N LYS A 71 -14.33 -11.36 19.37
CA LYS A 71 -14.53 -10.08 20.06
C LYS A 71 -13.23 -9.59 20.67
N SER A 72 -12.54 -10.45 21.41
CA SER A 72 -11.23 -10.15 22.00
C SER A 72 -10.17 -9.84 20.93
N LEU A 73 -10.20 -10.58 19.80
CA LEU A 73 -9.36 -10.28 18.64
C LEU A 73 -9.66 -8.87 18.09
N GLY A 74 -10.93 -8.53 17.88
CA GLY A 74 -11.35 -7.22 17.39
C GLY A 74 -10.91 -6.06 18.29
N GLU A 75 -11.01 -6.22 19.60
CA GLU A 75 -10.54 -5.22 20.57
C GLU A 75 -9.03 -4.98 20.45
N THR A 76 -8.24 -6.05 20.41
CA THR A 76 -6.77 -5.94 20.23
C THR A 76 -6.41 -5.38 18.85
N TYR A 77 -7.14 -5.74 17.81
CA TYR A 77 -6.93 -5.20 16.46
C TYR A 77 -7.09 -3.67 16.44
N GLN A 78 -8.12 -3.11 17.09
CA GLN A 78 -8.29 -1.67 17.18
C GLN A 78 -7.17 -0.99 17.98
N ILE A 79 -6.72 -1.60 19.07
CA ILE A 79 -5.56 -1.11 19.84
C ILE A 79 -4.30 -1.08 18.96
N MET A 80 -4.06 -2.14 18.20
CA MET A 80 -2.90 -2.23 17.30
C MET A 80 -2.98 -1.25 16.14
N HIS A 81 -4.19 -1.05 15.57
CA HIS A 81 -4.43 -0.02 14.57
C HIS A 81 -4.03 1.37 15.09
N GLN A 82 -4.55 1.76 16.24
CA GLN A 82 -4.24 3.05 16.86
C GLN A 82 -2.74 3.16 17.21
N THR A 83 -2.13 2.05 17.68
CA THR A 83 -0.69 2.02 18.00
C THR A 83 0.15 2.28 16.74
N TYR A 84 -0.23 1.71 15.59
CA TYR A 84 0.46 1.96 14.32
C TYR A 84 0.30 3.40 13.86
N CYS A 85 -0.91 3.96 13.98
CA CYS A 85 -1.13 5.39 13.75
C CYS A 85 -0.17 6.24 14.61
N ASN A 86 -0.12 5.99 15.92
CA ASN A 86 0.75 6.74 16.83
C ASN A 86 2.25 6.60 16.47
N ILE A 87 2.69 5.41 15.99
CA ILE A 87 4.07 5.21 15.55
C ILE A 87 4.37 6.05 14.31
N PHE A 88 3.50 6.02 13.30
CA PHE A 88 3.71 6.74 12.06
C PHE A 88 3.54 8.26 12.21
N ASP A 89 2.63 8.71 13.07
CA ASP A 89 2.50 10.12 13.48
C ASP A 89 3.78 10.62 14.16
N ARG A 90 4.34 9.83 15.08
CA ARG A 90 5.60 10.15 15.77
C ARG A 90 6.79 10.23 14.82
N ILE A 91 6.82 9.41 13.77
CA ILE A 91 7.82 9.47 12.70
C ILE A 91 7.61 10.72 11.82
N GLY A 92 6.41 11.29 11.81
CA GLY A 92 6.05 12.45 11.01
C GLY A 92 5.65 12.09 9.57
N PHE A 93 5.13 10.89 9.34
CA PHE A 93 4.67 10.47 8.02
C PHE A 93 3.34 11.14 7.62
N ASN A 94 3.25 11.50 6.35
CA ASN A 94 1.98 11.69 5.67
C ASN A 94 1.55 10.35 5.08
N TYR A 95 0.66 9.64 5.77
CA TYR A 95 0.22 8.28 5.42
C TYR A 95 -1.29 8.15 5.39
N ARG A 96 -1.75 7.01 4.90
CA ARG A 96 -3.16 6.58 5.01
C ARG A 96 -3.20 5.13 5.49
N ALA A 97 -4.06 4.87 6.48
CA ALA A 97 -4.50 3.52 6.80
C ALA A 97 -5.64 3.16 5.85
N VAL A 98 -5.46 2.11 5.05
CA VAL A 98 -6.40 1.74 4.01
C VAL A 98 -6.93 0.33 4.22
N LEU A 99 -8.20 0.12 3.93
CA LEU A 99 -8.78 -1.22 3.86
C LEU A 99 -8.10 -2.02 2.74
N ALA A 100 -7.66 -3.22 3.05
CA ALA A 100 -6.93 -4.08 2.14
C ALA A 100 -7.57 -5.47 2.00
N ASP A 101 -7.19 -6.18 0.96
CA ASP A 101 -7.47 -7.61 0.85
C ASP A 101 -6.42 -8.41 1.62
N SER A 102 -6.85 -9.41 2.37
CA SER A 102 -5.92 -10.22 3.19
C SER A 102 -5.07 -11.20 2.38
N GLY A 103 -5.36 -11.38 1.09
CA GLY A 103 -4.58 -12.21 0.18
C GLY A 103 -4.37 -13.65 0.67
N ALA A 104 -3.18 -14.19 0.39
CA ALA A 104 -2.81 -15.56 0.76
C ALA A 104 -2.70 -15.79 2.28
N ILE A 105 -2.41 -14.74 3.07
CA ILE A 105 -2.39 -14.81 4.53
C ILE A 105 -3.78 -15.15 5.05
N GLY A 106 -4.84 -14.60 4.42
CA GLY A 106 -6.24 -14.83 4.75
C GLY A 106 -6.72 -13.99 5.94
N GLY A 107 -7.97 -14.20 6.33
CA GLY A 107 -8.65 -13.42 7.36
C GLY A 107 -9.75 -12.54 6.78
N GLU A 108 -10.60 -11.98 7.65
CA GLU A 108 -11.81 -11.26 7.22
C GLU A 108 -11.59 -9.75 7.07
N SER A 109 -10.59 -9.20 7.75
CA SER A 109 -10.31 -7.75 7.73
C SER A 109 -8.81 -7.50 7.83
N SER A 110 -8.32 -6.58 7.02
CA SER A 110 -6.96 -6.09 7.10
C SER A 110 -6.85 -4.60 6.78
N HIS A 111 -5.84 -3.94 7.35
CA HIS A 111 -5.48 -2.57 7.02
C HIS A 111 -3.99 -2.49 6.69
N GLU A 112 -3.70 -1.86 5.57
CA GLU A 112 -2.37 -1.44 5.17
C GLU A 112 -2.13 0.01 5.55
N PHE A 113 -0.90 0.34 5.92
CA PHE A 113 -0.47 1.71 6.20
C PHE A 113 0.48 2.15 5.09
N HIS A 114 0.04 3.08 4.27
CA HIS A 114 0.76 3.57 3.09
C HIS A 114 1.27 4.99 3.30
N VAL A 115 2.58 5.16 3.23
CA VAL A 115 3.22 6.48 3.14
C VAL A 115 3.03 7.02 1.73
N LEU A 116 2.47 8.22 1.61
CA LEU A 116 2.19 8.84 0.32
C LEU A 116 3.49 9.31 -0.33
N ALA A 117 3.83 8.72 -1.48
CA ALA A 117 5.01 9.09 -2.28
C ALA A 117 4.80 8.71 -3.74
N ASP A 118 5.27 9.53 -4.67
CA ASP A 118 5.11 9.28 -6.12
C ASP A 118 5.84 8.01 -6.58
N SER A 119 6.91 7.61 -5.88
CA SER A 119 7.64 6.36 -6.08
C SER A 119 6.93 5.12 -5.52
N GLY A 120 5.77 5.28 -4.86
CA GLY A 120 4.99 4.20 -4.28
C GLY A 120 4.58 3.15 -5.32
N GLU A 121 4.56 1.88 -4.92
CA GLU A 121 4.21 0.77 -5.81
C GLU A 121 2.71 0.55 -5.89
N ASP A 122 1.98 0.81 -4.80
CA ASP A 122 0.56 0.53 -4.68
C ASP A 122 -0.28 1.76 -5.02
N ALA A 123 -1.37 1.53 -5.71
CA ALA A 123 -2.39 2.54 -5.93
C ALA A 123 -3.43 2.44 -4.80
N ILE A 124 -3.56 3.51 -4.04
CA ILE A 124 -4.57 3.63 -3.00
C ILE A 124 -5.55 4.74 -3.32
N CYS A 125 -6.79 4.57 -2.90
CA CYS A 125 -7.80 5.60 -3.01
C CYS A 125 -8.28 6.07 -1.65
N PHE A 126 -8.65 7.33 -1.57
CA PHE A 126 -9.27 7.92 -0.39
C PHE A 126 -10.23 9.04 -0.77
N SER A 127 -11.19 9.30 0.11
CA SER A 127 -12.15 10.39 -0.05
C SER A 127 -11.48 11.75 0.19
N ASP A 128 -11.93 12.77 -0.56
CA ASP A 128 -11.54 14.17 -0.35
C ASP A 128 -12.29 14.83 0.82
N GLU A 129 -13.38 14.20 1.32
CA GLU A 129 -14.24 14.76 2.38
C GLU A 129 -14.42 13.86 3.61
N SER A 130 -13.85 12.65 3.63
CA SER A 130 -13.98 11.70 4.77
C SER A 130 -12.70 10.90 4.99
N ASP A 131 -12.70 10.10 6.07
CA ASP A 131 -11.61 9.18 6.39
C ASP A 131 -11.64 7.87 5.60
N TYR A 132 -12.58 7.72 4.65
CA TYR A 132 -12.60 6.52 3.81
C TYR A 132 -11.32 6.40 3.00
N ALA A 133 -10.64 5.26 3.14
CA ALA A 133 -9.47 4.92 2.35
C ALA A 133 -9.41 3.40 2.12
N ALA A 134 -9.00 2.99 0.92
CA ALA A 134 -8.89 1.58 0.55
C ALA A 134 -7.79 1.38 -0.50
N ASN A 135 -7.21 0.18 -0.55
CA ASN A 135 -6.44 -0.26 -1.70
C ASN A 135 -7.37 -0.32 -2.92
N ILE A 136 -6.86 0.02 -4.11
CA ILE A 136 -7.65 0.06 -5.34
C ILE A 136 -8.33 -1.29 -5.66
N GLU A 137 -7.72 -2.40 -5.24
CA GLU A 137 -8.27 -3.73 -5.42
C GLU A 137 -9.48 -4.00 -4.53
N ARG A 138 -9.57 -3.32 -3.37
CA ARG A 138 -10.63 -3.48 -2.38
C ARG A 138 -11.73 -2.43 -2.48
N ALA A 139 -11.40 -1.25 -3.00
CA ALA A 139 -12.31 -0.09 -3.04
C ALA A 139 -13.58 -0.40 -3.82
N GLU A 140 -14.73 -0.22 -3.20
CA GLU A 140 -16.04 -0.48 -3.79
C GLU A 140 -16.48 0.63 -4.74
N THR A 141 -17.23 0.27 -5.79
CA THR A 141 -17.92 1.23 -6.65
C THR A 141 -19.42 1.23 -6.37
N LEU A 142 -20.00 2.41 -6.37
CA LEU A 142 -21.44 2.55 -6.16
C LEU A 142 -22.20 2.64 -7.48
N PRO A 143 -23.42 2.06 -7.56
CA PRO A 143 -24.31 2.31 -8.68
C PRO A 143 -24.64 3.78 -8.79
N GLN A 144 -24.39 4.41 -9.95
CA GLN A 144 -24.59 5.84 -10.15
C GLN A 144 -25.68 6.11 -11.20
N GLY A 145 -26.71 6.84 -10.78
CA GLY A 145 -27.75 7.30 -11.69
C GLY A 145 -28.80 6.23 -12.04
N LYS A 146 -29.48 6.46 -13.14
CA LYS A 146 -30.47 5.55 -13.74
C LYS A 146 -30.20 5.44 -15.22
N PRO A 147 -30.52 4.32 -15.89
CA PRO A 147 -30.40 4.19 -17.32
C PRO A 147 -31.21 5.31 -18.01
N LYS A 148 -30.62 5.93 -19.01
CA LYS A 148 -31.31 6.92 -19.83
C LYS A 148 -32.23 6.20 -20.80
N PRO A 149 -33.36 6.84 -21.24
CA PRO A 149 -34.21 6.26 -22.27
C PRO A 149 -33.43 6.07 -23.59
N ALA A 150 -33.71 4.96 -24.28
CA ALA A 150 -33.19 4.69 -25.61
C ALA A 150 -33.62 5.78 -26.61
N LYS A 151 -32.66 6.27 -27.38
CA LYS A 151 -32.89 7.31 -28.43
C LYS A 151 -32.51 6.82 -29.82
N GLN A 152 -31.66 5.79 -29.91
CA GLN A 152 -31.14 5.26 -31.16
C GLN A 152 -31.77 3.90 -31.47
N THR A 153 -31.87 3.59 -32.75
CA THR A 153 -32.18 2.26 -33.25
C THR A 153 -30.94 1.37 -33.20
N LEU A 154 -31.14 0.07 -33.05
CA LEU A 154 -30.07 -0.92 -33.17
C LEU A 154 -29.61 -1.01 -34.63
N GLU A 155 -28.34 -0.80 -34.91
CA GLU A 155 -27.75 -0.88 -36.24
C GLU A 155 -26.48 -1.73 -36.21
N LEU A 156 -26.29 -2.57 -37.25
CA LEU A 156 -25.09 -3.36 -37.47
C LEU A 156 -24.12 -2.61 -38.39
N VAL A 157 -22.91 -2.37 -37.93
CA VAL A 157 -21.87 -1.66 -38.68
C VAL A 157 -20.64 -2.54 -38.91
N LYS A 158 -19.99 -2.37 -40.07
CA LYS A 158 -18.73 -3.06 -40.40
C LYS A 158 -17.55 -2.32 -39.76
N THR A 159 -16.71 -3.07 -39.11
CA THR A 159 -15.50 -2.57 -38.42
C THR A 159 -14.29 -3.45 -38.74
N PRO A 160 -13.84 -3.50 -39.99
CA PRO A 160 -12.81 -4.43 -40.43
C PRO A 160 -11.47 -4.20 -39.74
N GLY A 161 -10.85 -5.27 -39.21
CA GLY A 161 -9.53 -5.24 -38.57
C GLY A 161 -9.47 -4.53 -37.21
N VAL A 162 -10.61 -4.18 -36.63
CA VAL A 162 -10.71 -3.42 -35.38
C VAL A 162 -11.05 -4.37 -34.22
N LYS A 163 -10.19 -4.39 -33.19
CA LYS A 163 -10.30 -5.33 -32.06
C LYS A 163 -10.28 -4.64 -30.68
N THR A 164 -9.67 -3.46 -30.59
CA THR A 164 -9.57 -2.75 -29.30
C THR A 164 -10.64 -1.68 -29.17
N ILE A 165 -10.99 -1.32 -27.92
CA ILE A 165 -11.92 -0.22 -27.65
C ILE A 165 -11.47 1.08 -28.33
N ASN A 166 -10.18 1.39 -28.26
CA ASN A 166 -9.65 2.62 -28.85
C ASN A 166 -9.83 2.63 -30.39
N ASP A 167 -9.57 1.49 -31.05
CA ASP A 167 -9.72 1.38 -32.52
C ASP A 167 -11.20 1.52 -32.93
N VAL A 168 -12.11 0.84 -32.19
CA VAL A 168 -13.57 0.97 -32.40
C VAL A 168 -14.02 2.41 -32.20
N CYS A 169 -13.59 3.05 -31.13
CA CYS A 169 -13.96 4.43 -30.82
C CYS A 169 -13.44 5.43 -31.88
N ASN A 170 -12.22 5.23 -32.35
CA ASN A 170 -11.63 6.05 -33.42
C ASN A 170 -12.38 5.88 -34.74
N LEU A 171 -12.69 4.63 -35.16
CA LEU A 171 -13.41 4.33 -36.40
C LEU A 171 -14.82 4.89 -36.37
N LEU A 172 -15.56 4.69 -35.27
CA LEU A 172 -16.96 5.10 -35.13
C LEU A 172 -17.11 6.52 -34.62
N LYS A 173 -16.02 7.22 -34.28
CA LYS A 173 -15.99 8.60 -33.74
C LYS A 173 -16.83 8.75 -32.48
N ILE A 174 -16.74 7.79 -31.58
CA ILE A 174 -17.40 7.78 -30.28
C ILE A 174 -16.39 7.88 -29.13
N LYS A 175 -16.87 8.17 -27.93
CA LYS A 175 -16.04 8.12 -26.71
C LYS A 175 -16.05 6.70 -26.13
N PRO A 176 -14.97 6.25 -25.49
CA PRO A 176 -14.95 4.97 -24.77
C PRO A 176 -16.08 4.84 -23.73
N THR A 177 -16.52 5.94 -23.14
CA THR A 177 -17.65 6.00 -22.20
C THR A 177 -19.00 5.60 -22.83
N ASN A 178 -19.11 5.53 -24.17
CA ASN A 178 -20.31 5.14 -24.90
C ASN A 178 -20.19 3.73 -25.51
N SER A 179 -19.19 2.96 -25.10
CA SER A 179 -18.99 1.58 -25.52
C SER A 179 -18.87 0.66 -24.30
N ILE A 180 -19.02 -0.62 -24.54
CA ILE A 180 -18.73 -1.66 -23.57
C ILE A 180 -17.66 -2.61 -24.12
N LYS A 181 -16.90 -3.23 -23.23
CA LYS A 181 -16.04 -4.38 -23.51
C LYS A 181 -16.58 -5.61 -22.81
N THR A 182 -16.57 -6.74 -23.51
CA THR A 182 -17.05 -8.03 -23.02
C THR A 182 -15.86 -8.95 -22.86
N LEU A 183 -15.60 -9.36 -21.62
CA LEU A 183 -14.55 -10.29 -21.25
C LEU A 183 -15.20 -11.66 -20.98
N ILE A 184 -14.64 -12.73 -21.53
CA ILE A 184 -15.16 -14.07 -21.30
C ILE A 184 -14.27 -14.78 -20.30
N VAL A 185 -14.89 -15.28 -19.23
CA VAL A 185 -14.24 -16.03 -18.15
C VAL A 185 -14.82 -17.44 -18.02
N GLU A 186 -14.04 -18.33 -17.42
CA GLU A 186 -14.50 -19.66 -17.05
C GLU A 186 -15.45 -19.55 -15.86
N GLY A 187 -16.62 -20.16 -16.01
CA GLY A 187 -17.57 -20.38 -14.92
C GLY A 187 -17.40 -21.76 -14.28
N ASP A 188 -18.27 -22.07 -13.32
CA ASP A 188 -18.38 -23.42 -12.77
C ASP A 188 -18.87 -24.40 -13.85
N ASP A 189 -18.55 -25.69 -13.67
CA ASP A 189 -18.99 -26.78 -14.57
C ASP A 189 -18.64 -26.58 -16.06
N ASP A 190 -17.47 -25.96 -16.31
CA ASP A 190 -16.94 -25.72 -17.67
C ASP A 190 -17.77 -24.77 -18.55
N ASN A 191 -18.67 -24.01 -17.93
CA ASN A 191 -19.46 -22.98 -18.59
C ASN A 191 -18.63 -21.70 -18.85
N LEU A 192 -19.12 -20.87 -19.78
CA LEU A 192 -18.56 -19.53 -20.02
C LEU A 192 -19.50 -18.46 -19.43
N VAL A 193 -18.90 -17.40 -18.91
CA VAL A 193 -19.60 -16.23 -18.37
C VAL A 193 -19.01 -14.95 -18.99
N ALA A 194 -19.87 -14.02 -19.39
CA ALA A 194 -19.49 -12.72 -19.91
C ALA A 194 -19.45 -11.66 -18.79
N LEU A 195 -18.28 -11.11 -18.52
CA LEU A 195 -18.08 -9.93 -17.67
C LEU A 195 -18.05 -8.69 -18.55
N VAL A 196 -18.94 -7.74 -18.28
CA VAL A 196 -19.12 -6.57 -19.12
C VAL A 196 -18.78 -5.29 -18.39
N LEU A 197 -17.85 -4.54 -18.96
CA LEU A 197 -17.38 -3.26 -18.43
C LEU A 197 -17.66 -2.12 -19.41
N ARG A 198 -17.78 -0.90 -18.92
CA ARG A 198 -17.75 0.28 -19.79
C ARG A 198 -16.38 0.40 -20.45
N GLY A 199 -16.30 0.85 -21.67
CA GLY A 199 -15.09 0.79 -22.49
C GLY A 199 -13.85 1.45 -21.91
N ASP A 200 -14.00 2.46 -21.07
CA ASP A 200 -12.92 3.17 -20.36
C ASP A 200 -12.54 2.57 -19.00
N HIS A 201 -13.22 1.51 -18.56
CA HIS A 201 -12.95 0.88 -17.25
C HIS A 201 -12.14 -0.41 -17.37
N GLU A 202 -11.40 -0.77 -16.31
CA GLU A 202 -10.62 -2.00 -16.23
C GLU A 202 -11.23 -2.97 -15.21
N LEU A 203 -11.14 -4.27 -15.52
CA LEU A 203 -11.60 -5.33 -14.63
C LEU A 203 -10.78 -5.33 -13.35
N ASN A 204 -11.47 -5.48 -12.23
CA ASN A 204 -10.87 -5.80 -10.93
C ASN A 204 -11.00 -7.32 -10.71
N GLU A 205 -9.90 -8.04 -10.88
CA GLU A 205 -9.90 -9.50 -10.77
C GLU A 205 -10.22 -9.98 -9.35
N VAL A 206 -9.84 -9.21 -8.31
CA VAL A 206 -10.13 -9.53 -6.90
C VAL A 206 -11.64 -9.46 -6.63
N LYS A 207 -12.34 -8.46 -7.17
CA LYS A 207 -13.79 -8.35 -7.07
C LYS A 207 -14.50 -9.44 -7.88
N ALA A 208 -14.05 -9.66 -9.11
CA ALA A 208 -14.61 -10.67 -9.98
C ALA A 208 -14.47 -12.09 -9.39
N SER A 209 -13.34 -12.39 -8.75
CA SER A 209 -13.12 -13.70 -8.11
C SER A 209 -14.09 -14.02 -6.96
N LYS A 210 -14.76 -13.01 -6.39
CA LYS A 210 -15.75 -13.18 -5.31
C LYS A 210 -17.17 -13.46 -5.82
N ILE A 211 -17.38 -13.45 -7.14
CA ILE A 211 -18.68 -13.69 -7.74
C ILE A 211 -18.96 -15.19 -7.78
N GLN A 212 -20.13 -15.59 -7.27
CA GLN A 212 -20.58 -16.97 -7.33
C GLN A 212 -20.83 -17.41 -8.78
N GLY A 213 -20.45 -18.63 -9.09
CA GLY A 213 -20.60 -19.21 -10.44
C GLY A 213 -19.41 -18.96 -11.35
N LEU A 214 -18.35 -18.30 -10.87
CA LEU A 214 -17.09 -18.16 -11.57
C LEU A 214 -16.04 -19.12 -11.02
N LYS A 215 -15.25 -19.72 -11.91
CA LYS A 215 -14.16 -20.64 -11.56
C LYS A 215 -13.12 -19.94 -10.68
N GLN A 216 -12.65 -20.65 -9.65
CA GLN A 216 -11.64 -20.15 -8.73
C GLN A 216 -10.32 -20.93 -8.85
N PRO A 217 -9.17 -20.25 -8.99
CA PRO A 217 -9.00 -18.79 -9.18
C PRO A 217 -9.63 -18.33 -10.49
N LEU A 218 -9.96 -17.04 -10.60
CA LEU A 218 -10.53 -16.45 -11.82
C LEU A 218 -9.67 -16.78 -13.03
N GLN A 219 -10.27 -17.32 -14.07
CA GLN A 219 -9.58 -17.69 -15.31
C GLN A 219 -10.26 -17.05 -16.50
N MET A 220 -9.47 -16.35 -17.32
CA MET A 220 -9.94 -15.90 -18.65
C MET A 220 -10.13 -17.12 -19.55
N ALA A 221 -11.20 -17.16 -20.31
CA ALA A 221 -11.44 -18.25 -21.25
C ALA A 221 -10.42 -18.22 -22.40
N GLU A 222 -10.01 -19.40 -22.87
CA GLU A 222 -9.13 -19.52 -24.04
C GLU A 222 -9.86 -19.14 -25.33
N GLU A 223 -9.14 -18.48 -26.26
CA GLU A 223 -9.72 -17.97 -27.52
C GLU A 223 -10.36 -19.09 -28.36
N GLU A 224 -9.77 -20.27 -28.38
CA GLU A 224 -10.27 -21.44 -29.09
C GLU A 224 -11.63 -21.90 -28.55
N LYS A 225 -11.78 -21.95 -27.23
CA LYS A 225 -13.05 -22.31 -26.56
C LYS A 225 -14.13 -21.27 -26.82
N VAL A 226 -13.77 -19.98 -26.77
CA VAL A 226 -14.67 -18.86 -27.08
C VAL A 226 -15.12 -18.92 -28.53
N GLN A 227 -14.22 -19.15 -29.48
CA GLN A 227 -14.56 -19.25 -30.90
C GLN A 227 -15.45 -20.45 -31.20
N GLN A 228 -15.20 -21.59 -30.56
CA GLN A 228 -16.07 -22.79 -30.70
C GLN A 228 -17.46 -22.56 -30.16
N ARG A 229 -17.60 -21.86 -29.02
CA ARG A 229 -18.89 -21.67 -28.34
C ARG A 229 -19.69 -20.47 -28.88
N LEU A 230 -19.03 -19.37 -29.23
CA LEU A 230 -19.64 -18.11 -29.61
C LEU A 230 -19.52 -17.77 -31.10
N GLY A 231 -18.68 -18.48 -31.85
CA GLY A 231 -18.54 -18.31 -33.31
C GLY A 231 -17.71 -17.10 -33.75
N CYS A 232 -17.10 -16.36 -32.84
CA CYS A 232 -16.29 -15.16 -33.14
C CYS A 232 -15.05 -15.08 -32.24
N SER A 233 -14.06 -14.29 -32.66
CA SER A 233 -12.83 -14.03 -31.90
C SER A 233 -13.00 -12.85 -30.93
N PHE A 234 -12.04 -12.74 -30.00
CA PHE A 234 -11.97 -11.58 -29.09
C PHE A 234 -11.97 -10.25 -29.87
N GLY A 235 -12.57 -9.22 -29.28
CA GLY A 235 -12.75 -7.91 -29.91
C GLY A 235 -14.06 -7.76 -30.71
N SER A 236 -14.72 -8.89 -31.08
CA SER A 236 -16.04 -8.85 -31.75
C SER A 236 -17.19 -9.36 -30.88
N ILE A 237 -16.92 -9.70 -29.63
CA ILE A 237 -17.92 -10.24 -28.70
C ILE A 237 -18.76 -9.09 -28.13
N GLY A 238 -20.08 -9.26 -28.16
CA GLY A 238 -21.05 -8.30 -27.60
C GLY A 238 -22.16 -8.99 -26.85
N VAL A 239 -23.08 -8.21 -26.34
CA VAL A 239 -24.15 -8.67 -25.44
C VAL A 239 -25.48 -8.97 -26.16
N VAL A 240 -25.60 -8.60 -27.43
CA VAL A 240 -26.83 -8.82 -28.22
C VAL A 240 -26.88 -10.29 -28.66
N ASN A 241 -27.98 -10.97 -28.33
CA ASN A 241 -28.18 -12.39 -28.64
C ASN A 241 -27.07 -13.31 -28.11
N LEU A 242 -26.40 -12.93 -27.02
CA LEU A 242 -25.38 -13.74 -26.38
C LEU A 242 -26.03 -14.84 -25.51
N ASP A 243 -25.73 -16.10 -25.82
CA ASP A 243 -26.31 -17.29 -25.14
C ASP A 243 -25.39 -17.84 -24.04
N ILE A 244 -24.91 -16.96 -23.17
CA ILE A 244 -24.20 -17.28 -21.91
C ILE A 244 -24.60 -16.26 -20.84
N PRO A 245 -24.44 -16.55 -19.54
CA PRO A 245 -24.71 -15.58 -18.48
C PRO A 245 -23.92 -14.29 -18.65
N ILE A 246 -24.59 -13.15 -18.42
CA ILE A 246 -23.99 -11.81 -18.52
C ILE A 246 -24.03 -11.14 -17.15
N ILE A 247 -22.84 -10.74 -16.68
CA ILE A 247 -22.67 -9.94 -15.47
C ILE A 247 -22.05 -8.61 -15.88
N ALA A 248 -22.77 -7.52 -15.70
CA ALA A 248 -22.32 -6.19 -16.08
C ALA A 248 -21.91 -5.36 -14.86
N ASP A 249 -20.80 -4.65 -14.99
CA ASP A 249 -20.45 -3.60 -14.03
C ASP A 249 -21.55 -2.55 -13.94
N TYR A 250 -21.75 -1.94 -12.76
CA TYR A 250 -22.80 -0.93 -12.56
C TYR A 250 -22.74 0.18 -13.60
N ALA A 251 -21.55 0.68 -13.95
CA ALA A 251 -21.38 1.74 -14.94
C ALA A 251 -21.75 1.28 -16.35
N ALA A 252 -21.53 0.02 -16.71
CA ALA A 252 -21.95 -0.57 -17.98
C ALA A 252 -23.47 -0.83 -18.00
N ALA A 253 -24.02 -1.34 -16.89
CA ALA A 253 -25.46 -1.64 -16.78
C ALA A 253 -26.37 -0.41 -16.90
N PHE A 254 -25.85 0.80 -16.67
CA PHE A 254 -26.59 2.06 -16.79
C PHE A 254 -26.42 2.77 -18.13
N LEU A 255 -25.62 2.20 -19.05
CA LEU A 255 -25.49 2.76 -20.40
C LEU A 255 -26.76 2.58 -21.23
N SER A 256 -26.99 3.54 -22.12
CA SER A 256 -28.02 3.51 -23.16
C SER A 256 -27.41 3.93 -24.49
N ASP A 257 -27.92 3.41 -25.59
CA ASP A 257 -27.42 3.69 -26.94
C ASP A 257 -25.93 3.43 -27.11
N PHE A 258 -25.41 2.35 -26.47
CA PHE A 258 -24.00 2.03 -26.46
C PHE A 258 -23.55 1.18 -27.65
N VAL A 259 -22.24 1.05 -27.83
CA VAL A 259 -21.60 0.25 -28.85
C VAL A 259 -21.01 -1.01 -28.24
N CYS A 260 -21.20 -2.18 -28.90
CA CYS A 260 -20.56 -3.44 -28.53
C CYS A 260 -20.25 -4.30 -29.76
N GLY A 261 -19.46 -5.36 -29.59
CA GLY A 261 -19.29 -6.38 -30.64
C GLY A 261 -20.60 -6.98 -31.11
N ALA A 262 -20.63 -7.52 -32.32
CA ALA A 262 -21.82 -8.10 -32.93
C ALA A 262 -21.85 -9.64 -32.89
N ASN A 263 -20.93 -10.30 -32.17
CA ASN A 263 -20.68 -11.74 -32.19
C ASN A 263 -20.39 -12.31 -33.59
N GLU A 264 -19.92 -11.42 -34.46
CA GLU A 264 -19.41 -11.72 -35.79
C GLU A 264 -18.10 -10.93 -35.98
N ASN A 265 -17.09 -11.59 -36.56
CA ASN A 265 -15.79 -10.93 -36.80
C ASN A 265 -15.98 -9.67 -37.66
N ASP A 266 -15.21 -8.61 -37.32
CA ASP A 266 -15.22 -7.34 -38.05
C ASP A 266 -16.56 -6.62 -38.09
N LYS A 267 -17.44 -6.84 -37.09
CA LYS A 267 -18.73 -6.16 -36.96
C LYS A 267 -19.02 -5.71 -35.52
N HIS A 268 -19.68 -4.58 -35.38
CA HIS A 268 -20.18 -4.06 -34.11
C HIS A 268 -21.64 -3.61 -34.26
N PHE A 269 -22.39 -3.64 -33.13
CA PHE A 269 -23.68 -2.98 -33.01
C PHE A 269 -23.50 -1.59 -32.41
N VAL A 270 -24.27 -0.63 -32.94
CA VAL A 270 -24.45 0.72 -32.41
C VAL A 270 -25.89 0.92 -31.96
N GLY A 271 -26.13 1.83 -31.01
CA GLY A 271 -27.46 2.10 -30.48
C GLY A 271 -28.04 0.96 -29.61
N VAL A 272 -27.19 0.14 -29.02
CA VAL A 272 -27.62 -0.99 -28.18
C VAL A 272 -28.21 -0.50 -26.86
N ASN A 273 -29.28 -1.13 -26.43
CA ASN A 273 -29.90 -0.85 -25.13
C ASN A 273 -30.24 -2.12 -24.37
N TRP A 274 -29.94 -2.12 -23.08
CA TRP A 274 -30.33 -3.19 -22.17
C TRP A 274 -31.87 -3.40 -22.17
N ASN A 275 -32.33 -4.61 -21.93
CA ASN A 275 -33.73 -5.03 -21.91
C ASN A 275 -34.48 -4.94 -23.25
N ARG A 276 -33.98 -4.18 -24.24
CA ARG A 276 -34.53 -4.17 -25.61
C ARG A 276 -33.82 -5.19 -26.51
N ASP A 277 -32.47 -5.21 -26.44
CA ASP A 277 -31.60 -5.91 -27.38
C ASP A 277 -30.85 -7.07 -26.76
N THR A 278 -30.94 -7.23 -25.45
CA THR A 278 -30.12 -8.20 -24.67
C THR A 278 -31.00 -9.14 -23.85
N SER A 279 -30.47 -10.32 -23.53
CA SER A 279 -31.03 -11.23 -22.53
C SER A 279 -30.95 -10.61 -21.13
N LYS A 280 -31.43 -11.35 -20.11
CA LYS A 280 -31.35 -10.92 -18.71
C LYS A 280 -29.89 -10.70 -18.28
N VAL A 281 -29.62 -9.56 -17.68
CA VAL A 281 -28.30 -9.13 -17.20
C VAL A 281 -28.32 -8.98 -15.67
N THR A 282 -27.32 -9.52 -15.01
CA THR A 282 -27.07 -9.26 -13.58
C THR A 282 -26.02 -8.16 -13.47
N SER A 283 -26.18 -7.22 -12.53
CA SER A 283 -25.18 -6.18 -12.29
C SER A 283 -24.41 -6.42 -11.00
N SER A 284 -23.11 -6.12 -11.04
CA SER A 284 -22.20 -6.26 -9.89
C SER A 284 -21.09 -5.21 -9.96
N ASP A 285 -20.37 -5.03 -8.87
CA ASP A 285 -19.12 -4.24 -8.84
C ASP A 285 -17.99 -5.10 -9.42
N LEU A 286 -17.53 -4.75 -10.62
CA LEU A 286 -16.51 -5.52 -11.36
C LEU A 286 -15.24 -4.75 -11.67
N ARG A 287 -15.24 -3.44 -11.52
CA ARG A 287 -14.17 -2.58 -12.02
C ARG A 287 -13.27 -2.02 -10.93
N ASN A 288 -12.08 -1.62 -11.32
CA ASN A 288 -11.29 -0.71 -10.52
C ASN A 288 -11.99 0.64 -10.38
N ILE A 289 -11.83 1.30 -9.25
CA ILE A 289 -12.27 2.68 -9.08
C ILE A 289 -11.46 3.60 -9.99
N VAL A 290 -12.03 4.75 -10.31
CA VAL A 290 -11.34 5.84 -11.03
C VAL A 290 -11.45 7.13 -10.23
N THR A 291 -10.48 8.03 -10.40
CA THR A 291 -10.52 9.35 -9.77
C THR A 291 -11.82 10.08 -10.10
N GLY A 292 -12.47 10.61 -9.08
CA GLY A 292 -13.75 11.29 -9.18
C GLY A 292 -14.99 10.39 -8.99
N ASP A 293 -14.81 9.07 -8.77
CA ASP A 293 -15.91 8.22 -8.31
C ASP A 293 -16.41 8.70 -6.94
N PRO A 294 -17.71 8.58 -6.63
CA PRO A 294 -18.21 8.89 -5.30
C PRO A 294 -17.61 7.93 -4.26
N SER A 295 -17.31 8.46 -3.09
CA SER A 295 -16.86 7.65 -1.97
C SER A 295 -17.97 6.67 -1.52
N PRO A 296 -17.63 5.40 -1.22
CA PRO A 296 -18.60 4.38 -0.77
C PRO A 296 -19.36 4.75 0.51
N ASP A 297 -18.79 5.59 1.37
CA ASP A 297 -19.47 6.10 2.56
C ASP A 297 -20.44 7.28 2.29
N GLY A 298 -20.58 7.65 1.02
CA GLY A 298 -21.47 8.72 0.56
C GLY A 298 -20.96 10.14 0.78
N LYS A 299 -19.68 10.32 1.17
CA LYS A 299 -19.08 11.64 1.42
C LYS A 299 -17.90 11.87 0.49
N GLY A 300 -17.98 12.94 -0.32
CA GLY A 300 -16.92 13.34 -1.22
C GLY A 300 -16.69 12.40 -2.41
N LYS A 301 -15.54 12.57 -3.04
CA LYS A 301 -15.08 11.83 -4.20
C LYS A 301 -13.75 11.16 -3.92
N LEU A 302 -13.47 10.09 -4.66
CA LEU A 302 -12.24 9.35 -4.53
C LEU A 302 -11.10 10.00 -5.31
N GLU A 303 -9.97 10.19 -4.63
CA GLU A 303 -8.66 10.47 -5.23
C GLU A 303 -7.82 9.20 -5.22
N ILE A 304 -6.97 9.04 -6.24
CA ILE A 304 -6.01 7.93 -6.32
C ILE A 304 -4.60 8.50 -6.20
N LYS A 305 -3.81 7.96 -5.28
CA LYS A 305 -2.39 8.30 -5.12
C LYS A 305 -1.53 7.04 -5.00
N ARG A 306 -0.23 7.21 -5.18
CA ARG A 306 0.74 6.16 -4.94
C ARG A 306 1.12 6.12 -3.47
N GLY A 307 1.28 4.91 -2.94
CA GLY A 307 1.68 4.66 -1.57
C GLY A 307 2.78 3.61 -1.44
N ILE A 308 3.59 3.75 -0.42
CA ILE A 308 4.58 2.77 0.02
C ILE A 308 4.01 2.09 1.25
N GLU A 309 3.69 0.80 1.17
CA GLU A 309 3.22 0.01 2.31
C GLU A 309 4.34 -0.15 3.35
N VAL A 310 4.17 0.45 4.53
CA VAL A 310 5.13 0.39 5.63
C VAL A 310 4.69 -0.50 6.79
N GLY A 311 3.40 -0.79 6.87
CA GLY A 311 2.82 -1.66 7.88
C GLY A 311 1.53 -2.31 7.42
N HIS A 312 1.22 -3.47 7.98
CA HIS A 312 0.00 -4.22 7.67
C HIS A 312 -0.48 -4.96 8.91
N ILE A 313 -1.78 -4.92 9.16
CA ILE A 313 -2.41 -5.62 10.28
C ILE A 313 -3.57 -6.48 9.79
N PHE A 314 -3.73 -7.67 10.39
CA PHE A 314 -4.68 -8.69 9.95
C PHE A 314 -5.48 -9.25 11.12
N GLN A 315 -6.76 -9.55 10.87
CA GLN A 315 -7.57 -10.45 11.67
C GLN A 315 -7.60 -11.81 10.97
N LEU A 316 -6.78 -12.76 11.41
CA LEU A 316 -6.60 -14.06 10.77
C LEU A 316 -7.66 -15.09 11.18
N GLY A 317 -8.42 -14.81 12.27
CA GLY A 317 -9.37 -15.75 12.83
C GLY A 317 -8.70 -17.06 13.26
N THR A 318 -9.33 -18.18 12.96
CA THR A 318 -8.85 -19.52 13.33
C THR A 318 -8.05 -20.24 12.23
N LYS A 319 -7.76 -19.57 11.10
CA LYS A 319 -7.13 -20.22 9.93
C LYS A 319 -5.89 -21.06 10.27
N TYR A 320 -4.97 -20.51 11.05
CA TYR A 320 -3.74 -21.22 11.43
C TYR A 320 -3.97 -22.18 12.59
N SER A 321 -4.77 -21.79 13.58
CA SER A 321 -5.09 -22.63 14.74
C SER A 321 -5.88 -23.86 14.36
N ASP A 322 -6.80 -23.79 13.39
CA ASP A 322 -7.53 -24.95 12.85
C ASP A 322 -6.57 -25.92 12.16
N SER A 323 -5.76 -25.41 11.22
CA SER A 323 -4.84 -26.25 10.44
C SER A 323 -3.77 -26.93 11.31
N MET A 324 -3.34 -26.26 12.40
CA MET A 324 -2.25 -26.72 13.27
C MET A 324 -2.76 -27.36 14.57
N ASN A 325 -4.09 -27.43 14.79
CA ASN A 325 -4.71 -27.88 16.04
C ASN A 325 -4.14 -27.11 17.27
N ALA A 326 -4.07 -25.79 17.17
CA ALA A 326 -3.61 -24.91 18.24
C ALA A 326 -4.78 -24.43 19.08
N ASN A 327 -5.10 -25.16 20.15
CA ASN A 327 -6.24 -24.91 21.01
C ASN A 327 -5.85 -24.76 22.49
N VAL A 328 -6.76 -24.18 23.25
CA VAL A 328 -6.71 -24.06 24.70
C VAL A 328 -7.99 -24.64 25.31
N ILE A 329 -7.95 -25.00 26.59
CA ILE A 329 -9.15 -25.37 27.31
C ILE A 329 -9.92 -24.10 27.67
N GLY A 330 -11.15 -24.01 27.19
CA GLY A 330 -12.12 -22.96 27.49
C GLY A 330 -12.67 -23.01 28.90
N GLU A 331 -13.51 -22.05 29.25
CA GLU A 331 -14.13 -21.96 30.57
C GLU A 331 -15.06 -23.16 30.86
N ASP A 332 -15.69 -23.68 29.83
CA ASP A 332 -16.57 -24.86 29.87
C ASP A 332 -15.82 -26.20 29.89
N GLY A 333 -14.50 -26.19 29.92
CA GLY A 333 -13.64 -27.36 29.90
C GLY A 333 -13.44 -27.99 28.51
N ARG A 334 -13.97 -27.41 27.46
CA ARG A 334 -13.79 -27.89 26.07
C ARG A 334 -12.58 -27.26 25.40
N ALA A 335 -12.05 -27.95 24.41
CA ALA A 335 -10.99 -27.40 23.56
C ALA A 335 -11.59 -26.35 22.62
N VAL A 336 -10.97 -25.17 22.56
CA VAL A 336 -11.33 -24.05 21.70
C VAL A 336 -10.10 -23.65 20.89
N ASN A 337 -10.23 -23.58 19.55
CA ASN A 337 -9.17 -23.09 18.68
C ASN A 337 -8.99 -21.59 18.88
N MET A 338 -7.74 -21.15 18.98
CA MET A 338 -7.42 -19.73 19.26
C MET A 338 -7.65 -18.88 18.02
N ASN A 339 -8.30 -17.72 18.21
CA ASN A 339 -8.34 -16.68 17.21
C ASN A 339 -7.02 -15.90 17.18
N MET A 340 -6.51 -15.58 16.00
CA MET A 340 -5.18 -14.99 15.82
C MET A 340 -5.25 -13.66 15.07
N GLY A 341 -4.46 -12.69 15.51
CA GLY A 341 -4.13 -11.46 14.79
C GLY A 341 -2.64 -11.42 14.43
N CYS A 342 -2.30 -10.75 13.33
CA CYS A 342 -0.93 -10.52 12.88
C CYS A 342 -0.71 -9.04 12.56
N TYR A 343 0.44 -8.48 12.97
CA TYR A 343 0.71 -7.04 12.92
C TYR A 343 2.18 -6.80 12.53
N GLY A 344 2.43 -6.46 11.25
CA GLY A 344 3.76 -6.28 10.68
C GLY A 344 4.13 -4.83 10.40
N ILE A 345 5.40 -4.47 10.66
CA ILE A 345 6.04 -3.22 10.22
C ILE A 345 7.36 -3.55 9.52
N GLY A 346 7.52 -3.06 8.29
CA GLY A 346 8.78 -3.15 7.55
C GLY A 346 9.80 -2.12 8.04
N VAL A 347 10.61 -2.47 9.05
CA VAL A 347 11.52 -1.53 9.73
C VAL A 347 12.51 -0.89 8.75
N THR A 348 13.15 -1.69 7.91
CA THR A 348 14.08 -1.16 6.89
C THR A 348 13.35 -0.35 5.81
N ARG A 349 12.11 -0.70 5.48
CA ARG A 349 11.29 0.04 4.52
C ARG A 349 10.87 1.42 5.04
N ILE A 350 10.65 1.58 6.35
CA ILE A 350 10.38 2.89 6.97
C ILE A 350 11.47 3.90 6.64
N VAL A 351 12.74 3.50 6.71
CA VAL A 351 13.87 4.40 6.39
C VAL A 351 13.76 4.89 4.94
N ALA A 352 13.57 3.96 3.99
CA ALA A 352 13.43 4.31 2.58
C ALA A 352 12.19 5.17 2.30
N ALA A 353 11.04 4.84 2.89
CA ALA A 353 9.81 5.61 2.75
C ALA A 353 9.94 7.03 3.33
N SER A 354 10.69 7.18 4.43
CA SER A 354 10.98 8.49 5.00
C SER A 354 11.83 9.34 4.06
N ILE A 355 12.84 8.76 3.44
CA ILE A 355 13.69 9.46 2.46
C ILE A 355 12.87 9.89 1.24
N GLU A 356 12.04 8.98 0.70
CA GLU A 356 11.17 9.28 -0.45
C GLU A 356 10.19 10.42 -0.18
N GLN A 357 9.72 10.56 1.04
CA GLN A 357 8.79 11.63 1.42
C GLN A 357 9.51 12.93 1.84
N ASN A 358 10.75 12.83 2.30
CA ASN A 358 11.49 13.95 2.92
C ASN A 358 12.87 14.12 2.30
N HIS A 359 12.95 14.76 1.14
CA HIS A 359 14.19 15.12 0.46
C HIS A 359 14.04 16.40 -0.36
N ASP A 360 15.16 16.96 -0.77
CA ASP A 360 15.26 18.03 -1.77
C ASP A 360 16.44 17.76 -2.72
N ASP A 361 16.76 18.70 -3.60
CA ASP A 361 17.87 18.61 -4.56
C ASP A 361 19.26 18.51 -3.88
N LYS A 362 19.38 18.77 -2.59
CA LYS A 362 20.63 18.70 -1.82
C LYS A 362 20.81 17.36 -1.09
N GLY A 363 19.74 16.62 -0.88
CA GLY A 363 19.78 15.34 -0.20
C GLY A 363 18.59 15.08 0.73
N ILE A 364 18.81 14.21 1.70
CA ILE A 364 17.80 13.76 2.65
C ILE A 364 17.42 14.88 3.64
N ILE A 365 16.18 14.86 4.12
CA ILE A 365 15.67 15.69 5.21
C ILE A 365 15.06 14.77 6.26
N PHE A 366 15.87 14.11 7.11
CA PHE A 366 15.33 13.19 8.09
C PHE A 366 14.41 13.89 9.10
N PRO A 367 13.25 13.29 9.41
CA PRO A 367 12.52 13.60 10.64
C PRO A 367 13.39 13.28 11.86
N GLU A 368 13.32 14.10 12.89
CA GLU A 368 14.18 13.96 14.09
C GLU A 368 14.02 12.60 14.77
N ALA A 369 12.79 12.04 14.80
CA ALA A 369 12.49 10.78 15.44
C ALA A 369 13.24 9.56 14.85
N ILE A 370 13.78 9.64 13.62
CA ILE A 370 14.49 8.53 12.95
C ILE A 370 15.82 8.97 12.34
N ALA A 371 16.25 10.21 12.59
CA ALA A 371 17.55 10.68 12.13
C ALA A 371 18.67 9.87 12.82
N PRO A 372 19.69 9.41 12.06
CA PRO A 372 20.81 8.66 12.64
C PRO A 372 21.64 9.50 13.60
N PHE A 373 21.65 10.82 13.41
CA PHE A 373 22.19 11.83 14.28
C PHE A 373 21.23 13.02 14.30
N HIS A 374 20.99 13.59 15.46
CA HIS A 374 20.17 14.80 15.60
C HIS A 374 20.95 16.04 15.16
N LEU A 375 22.25 16.04 15.42
CA LEU A 375 23.12 17.20 15.26
C LEU A 375 24.44 16.83 14.57
N VAL A 376 24.93 17.70 13.68
CA VAL A 376 26.31 17.67 13.22
C VAL A 376 27.03 18.93 13.64
N ILE A 377 28.23 18.79 14.24
CA ILE A 377 29.17 19.87 14.53
C ILE A 377 30.21 19.92 13.42
N VAL A 378 30.32 21.09 12.75
CA VAL A 378 31.26 21.30 11.65
C VAL A 378 32.29 22.39 12.09
N PRO A 379 33.43 21.95 12.65
CA PRO A 379 34.49 22.88 13.04
C PRO A 379 35.40 23.21 11.87
N ILE A 380 35.41 24.49 11.47
CA ILE A 380 36.24 24.97 10.36
C ILE A 380 37.70 25.06 10.81
N ASN A 381 38.61 24.43 10.08
CA ASN A 381 40.02 24.30 10.43
C ASN A 381 40.31 23.54 11.74
N TYR A 382 39.50 22.57 12.10
CA TYR A 382 39.64 21.73 13.30
C TYR A 382 41.09 21.29 13.56
N ASN A 383 41.81 20.83 12.53
CA ASN A 383 43.18 20.35 12.63
C ASN A 383 44.26 21.47 12.63
N LYS A 384 43.88 22.76 12.45
CA LYS A 384 44.81 23.90 12.37
C LYS A 384 44.62 24.89 13.49
N SER A 385 43.42 25.05 14.02
CA SER A 385 43.08 25.95 15.10
C SER A 385 42.84 25.16 16.39
N SER A 386 43.78 25.25 17.33
CA SER A 386 43.65 24.62 18.65
C SER A 386 42.44 25.13 19.43
N ARG A 387 42.07 26.38 19.21
CA ARG A 387 40.90 26.98 19.83
C ARG A 387 39.58 26.44 19.29
N VAL A 388 39.44 26.40 17.96
CA VAL A 388 38.26 25.77 17.32
C VAL A 388 38.13 24.31 17.74
N LYS A 389 39.27 23.60 17.78
CA LYS A 389 39.30 22.23 18.23
C LYS A 389 38.79 22.09 19.67
N ALA A 390 39.33 22.90 20.61
CA ALA A 390 38.92 22.80 22.01
C ALA A 390 37.43 23.08 22.20
N LEU A 391 36.88 24.12 21.54
CA LEU A 391 35.43 24.41 21.60
C LEU A 391 34.55 23.34 20.96
N ALA A 392 34.99 22.74 19.86
CA ALA A 392 34.25 21.67 19.21
C ALA A 392 34.22 20.40 20.05
N ASP A 393 35.38 20.04 20.66
CA ASP A 393 35.49 18.87 21.55
C ASP A 393 34.63 19.07 22.83
N GLU A 394 34.66 20.27 23.42
CA GLU A 394 33.82 20.66 24.56
C GLU A 394 32.33 20.50 24.20
N LEU A 395 31.87 21.15 23.14
CA LEU A 395 30.47 21.10 22.70
C LEU A 395 30.02 19.69 22.34
N TYR A 396 30.87 18.88 21.71
CA TYR A 396 30.59 17.50 21.37
C TYR A 396 30.34 16.65 22.64
N ASN A 397 31.22 16.79 23.64
CA ASN A 397 31.08 16.07 24.90
C ASN A 397 29.84 16.51 25.68
N ASP A 398 29.59 17.83 25.75
CA ASP A 398 28.40 18.38 26.41
C ASP A 398 27.10 17.86 25.76
N CYS A 399 27.06 17.77 24.42
CA CYS A 399 25.92 17.18 23.69
C CYS A 399 25.73 15.68 24.05
N LEU A 400 26.82 14.91 24.09
CA LEU A 400 26.76 13.49 24.48
C LEU A 400 26.27 13.30 25.90
N GLU A 401 26.73 14.14 26.85
CA GLU A 401 26.28 14.10 28.25
C GLU A 401 24.78 14.37 28.41
N GLN A 402 24.21 15.17 27.49
CA GLN A 402 22.77 15.44 27.43
C GLN A 402 21.97 14.39 26.61
N GLY A 403 22.63 13.33 26.11
CA GLY A 403 21.98 12.28 25.33
C GLY A 403 21.60 12.69 23.88
N ILE A 404 22.23 13.74 23.35
CA ILE A 404 22.04 14.14 21.95
C ILE A 404 22.90 13.25 21.05
N GLU A 405 22.26 12.60 20.07
CA GLU A 405 22.99 11.87 19.01
C GLU A 405 23.70 12.86 18.09
N VAL A 406 25.01 13.03 18.31
CA VAL A 406 25.81 14.07 17.67
C VAL A 406 26.95 13.49 16.83
N LEU A 407 27.15 14.04 15.62
CA LEU A 407 28.28 13.74 14.74
C LEU A 407 29.27 14.93 14.77
N LEU A 408 30.55 14.66 15.05
CA LEU A 408 31.63 15.65 14.89
C LEU A 408 32.32 15.40 13.55
N ASP A 409 32.28 16.38 12.63
CA ASP A 409 33.02 16.30 11.37
C ASP A 409 34.47 16.81 11.55
N ASP A 410 35.33 15.93 12.03
CA ASP A 410 36.77 16.23 12.31
C ASP A 410 37.68 16.03 11.09
N ARG A 411 37.09 15.79 9.90
CA ARG A 411 37.82 15.57 8.66
C ARG A 411 38.62 16.79 8.22
N LYS A 412 39.68 16.57 7.48
CA LYS A 412 40.50 17.64 6.89
C LYS A 412 39.97 18.04 5.52
N GLU A 413 38.71 18.52 5.50
CA GLU A 413 38.00 18.89 4.29
C GLU A 413 37.70 20.39 4.24
N ARG A 414 37.29 20.89 3.06
CA ARG A 414 36.82 22.27 2.91
C ARG A 414 35.40 22.39 3.49
N ALA A 415 35.11 23.55 4.10
CA ALA A 415 33.81 23.84 4.69
C ALA A 415 32.63 23.52 3.74
N GLY A 416 32.74 23.88 2.45
CA GLY A 416 31.71 23.63 1.46
C GLY A 416 31.42 22.12 1.24
N VAL A 417 32.46 21.25 1.31
CA VAL A 417 32.31 19.81 1.22
C VAL A 417 31.59 19.26 2.46
N MET A 418 32.05 19.70 3.67
CA MET A 418 31.43 19.26 4.93
C MET A 418 29.97 19.68 5.02
N PHE A 419 29.62 20.87 4.51
CA PHE A 419 28.22 21.33 4.44
C PHE A 419 27.41 20.52 3.46
N ALA A 420 27.93 20.25 2.27
CA ALA A 420 27.24 19.44 1.27
C ALA A 420 26.99 18.01 1.76
N ASP A 421 28.00 17.40 2.41
CA ASP A 421 27.88 16.06 2.99
C ASP A 421 26.82 16.02 4.11
N SER A 422 26.80 17.05 5.00
CA SER A 422 25.79 17.12 6.07
C SER A 422 24.37 17.31 5.52
N GLU A 423 24.19 18.07 4.44
CA GLU A 423 22.92 18.24 3.75
C GLU A 423 22.51 16.94 3.02
N LEU A 424 23.46 16.24 2.38
CA LEU A 424 23.21 14.96 1.72
C LEU A 424 22.79 13.87 2.71
N LEU A 425 23.46 13.79 3.87
CA LEU A 425 23.12 12.86 4.95
C LEU A 425 21.80 13.18 5.64
N GLY A 426 21.29 14.39 5.50
CA GLY A 426 19.99 14.80 6.03
C GLY A 426 19.93 14.98 7.54
N ILE A 427 21.07 15.31 8.19
CA ILE A 427 21.10 15.54 9.63
C ILE A 427 20.29 16.80 9.96
N PRO A 428 19.31 16.74 10.88
CA PRO A 428 18.34 17.83 11.12
C PRO A 428 18.96 19.16 11.53
N HIS A 429 19.99 19.14 12.38
CA HIS A 429 20.62 20.34 12.92
C HIS A 429 22.12 20.39 12.63
N ARG A 430 22.63 21.58 12.33
CA ARG A 430 24.05 21.81 12.11
C ARG A 430 24.54 23.00 12.92
N LEU A 431 25.63 22.80 13.65
CA LEU A 431 26.41 23.87 14.33
C LEU A 431 27.75 24.03 13.64
N VAL A 432 28.12 25.28 13.34
CA VAL A 432 29.39 25.59 12.68
C VAL A 432 30.24 26.45 13.60
N ILE A 433 31.47 26.00 13.86
CA ILE A 433 32.47 26.71 14.68
C ILE A 433 33.61 27.15 13.76
N SER A 434 33.93 28.44 13.74
CA SER A 434 35.10 29.02 13.05
C SER A 434 35.92 29.86 14.00
N ASP A 435 37.12 30.26 13.60
CA ASP A 435 37.94 31.18 14.40
C ASP A 435 37.21 32.49 14.73
N THR A 436 36.46 33.05 13.77
CA THR A 436 35.65 34.27 13.96
C THR A 436 34.53 34.03 14.98
N HIS A 437 33.87 32.87 14.92
CA HIS A 437 32.83 32.51 15.88
C HIS A 437 33.41 32.34 17.28
N ALA A 438 34.57 31.69 17.38
CA ALA A 438 35.28 31.49 18.63
C ALA A 438 35.70 32.81 19.28
N ASP A 439 36.14 33.81 18.49
CA ASP A 439 36.49 35.16 18.97
C ASP A 439 35.31 35.87 19.62
N ASN A 440 34.11 35.68 19.08
CA ASN A 440 32.90 36.36 19.50
C ASN A 440 32.08 35.55 20.53
N GLY A 441 32.50 34.33 20.91
CA GLY A 441 31.76 33.43 21.78
C GLY A 441 30.45 32.94 21.16
N LYS A 442 30.39 32.89 19.83
CA LYS A 442 29.21 32.54 19.04
C LYS A 442 29.40 31.22 18.27
N ILE A 443 28.31 30.65 17.82
CA ILE A 443 28.24 29.50 16.93
C ILE A 443 27.16 29.78 15.88
N GLU A 444 27.40 29.42 14.62
CA GLU A 444 26.36 29.46 13.60
C GLU A 444 25.49 28.18 13.69
N TYR A 445 24.19 28.32 13.85
CA TYR A 445 23.21 27.25 13.75
C TYR A 445 22.45 27.31 12.43
N LYS A 446 22.15 26.16 11.87
CA LYS A 446 21.25 25.99 10.73
C LYS A 446 20.41 24.72 10.87
N SER A 447 19.08 24.83 10.68
CA SER A 447 18.20 23.69 10.47
C SER A 447 18.30 23.17 9.02
N ARG A 448 18.20 21.85 8.84
CA ARG A 448 18.16 21.22 7.50
C ARG A 448 16.89 21.62 6.72
N LYS A 449 15.80 21.86 7.42
CA LYS A 449 14.49 22.24 6.85
C LYS A 449 14.40 23.72 6.46
N GLU A 450 15.27 24.57 7.02
CA GLU A 450 15.20 26.02 6.86
C GLU A 450 16.39 26.57 6.05
N SER A 451 16.18 27.68 5.37
CA SER A 451 17.25 28.37 4.64
C SER A 451 18.09 29.26 5.56
N ASP A 452 17.50 29.77 6.62
CA ASP A 452 18.08 30.82 7.47
C ASP A 452 19.10 30.25 8.46
N LYS A 453 20.09 31.07 8.77
CA LYS A 453 21.14 30.82 9.72
C LYS A 453 20.95 31.73 10.92
N VAL A 454 21.24 31.23 12.10
CA VAL A 454 21.15 31.98 13.35
C VAL A 454 22.46 31.87 14.12
N GLU A 455 22.95 32.99 14.67
CA GLU A 455 24.06 32.99 15.61
C GLU A 455 23.54 32.71 17.03
N VAL A 456 24.10 31.71 17.69
CA VAL A 456 23.78 31.28 19.05
C VAL A 456 25.00 31.50 19.94
N ASP A 457 24.82 31.95 21.17
CA ASP A 457 25.89 32.02 22.16
C ASP A 457 26.39 30.62 22.50
N PHE A 458 27.72 30.41 22.55
CA PHE A 458 28.33 29.12 22.82
C PHE A 458 27.83 28.51 24.13
N LYS A 459 27.66 29.32 25.18
CA LYS A 459 27.27 28.86 26.53
C LYS A 459 25.85 28.28 26.59
N VAL A 460 25.00 28.65 25.67
CA VAL A 460 23.60 28.17 25.65
C VAL A 460 23.30 27.24 24.47
N ALA A 461 24.30 26.93 23.65
CA ALA A 461 24.11 26.16 22.42
C ALA A 461 23.50 24.80 22.66
N VAL A 462 23.91 24.06 23.69
CA VAL A 462 23.35 22.73 24.04
C VAL A 462 21.87 22.87 24.42
N ASN A 463 21.54 23.83 25.29
CA ASN A 463 20.14 24.06 25.69
C ASN A 463 19.29 24.47 24.48
N PHE A 464 19.82 25.30 23.59
CA PHE A 464 19.15 25.69 22.34
C PHE A 464 18.84 24.48 21.47
N ILE A 465 19.77 23.53 21.35
CA ILE A 465 19.51 22.27 20.59
C ILE A 465 18.48 21.42 21.30
N LEU A 466 18.53 21.27 22.63
CA LEU A 466 17.52 20.52 23.40
C LEU A 466 16.10 21.10 23.21
N GLU A 467 15.96 22.44 23.16
CA GLU A 467 14.69 23.10 22.84
C GLU A 467 14.18 22.80 21.43
N LYS A 468 15.11 22.58 20.46
CA LYS A 468 14.74 22.20 19.09
C LYS A 468 14.33 20.74 18.95
N LEU A 469 14.83 19.87 19.83
CA LEU A 469 14.54 18.43 19.84
C LEU A 469 13.31 18.07 20.70
N ALA A 470 12.80 18.99 21.54
CA ALA A 470 11.64 18.81 22.39
C ALA A 470 10.32 18.95 21.60
#